data_c9fc0cda2abc77af98f56d3736e0f098
#
_entry.id   c9fc0cda2abc77af98f56d3736e0f098
#
_cell.length_a   1.000
_cell.length_b   1.000
_cell.length_c   1.000
_cell.angle_alpha   90.00
_cell.angle_beta   90.00
_cell.angle_gamma   90.00
#
_symmetry.space_group_name_H-M   'P 1'
#
loop_
_entity.id
_entity.type
_entity.pdbx_description
1 polymer ?
#
loop_
_entity_poly.entity_id
_entity_poly.type
_entity_poly.pdbx_seq_one_letter_code
_entity_poly.pdbx_strand_id
1 'polypeptide(L)'
;AGEVKAGDDVALGMQFWNSYDGSKAFGFAMMLYRLICTNGMMSKDHFNTYRFKHQPSNENWEESLEQVVTNINNLSNGSQSLDNLISNLRSLSNLNVTTEKLGTLRHGYLKDVPVQLWGNIVDQFTDPNRPQNPHIKHTGWDLLNTATDLLWHKEKPTVSSYGQNATIVDGLCQAVA
;
A
#
# COMPACT_ATOMS: atom_id res chain seq x y z
N ALA A 1 -5.72 -7.26 -13.26
CA ALA A 1 -5.03 -5.99 -13.46
C ALA A 1 -6.04 -4.90 -13.78
N GLY A 2 -5.80 -3.68 -13.36
CA GLY A 2 -6.62 -2.53 -13.67
C GLY A 2 -5.77 -1.32 -14.01
N GLU A 3 -6.23 -0.49 -14.93
CA GLU A 3 -5.55 0.75 -15.31
C GLU A 3 -6.04 1.89 -14.41
N VAL A 4 -5.10 2.62 -13.79
CA VAL A 4 -5.40 3.82 -12.97
C VAL A 4 -5.42 5.07 -13.84
N LYS A 5 -4.43 5.24 -14.70
CA LYS A 5 -4.38 6.25 -15.77
C LYS A 5 -3.72 5.63 -17.00
N ALA A 6 -3.85 6.23 -18.16
CA ALA A 6 -3.32 5.70 -19.42
C ALA A 6 -1.85 5.26 -19.29
N GLY A 7 -1.60 3.97 -19.50
CA GLY A 7 -0.27 3.35 -19.40
C GLY A 7 0.23 3.12 -17.97
N ASP A 8 -0.60 3.25 -16.94
CA ASP A 8 -0.23 3.05 -15.54
C ASP A 8 -1.13 2.01 -14.89
N ASP A 9 -0.76 0.76 -15.08
CA ASP A 9 -1.50 -0.41 -14.64
C ASP A 9 -1.11 -0.84 -13.22
N VAL A 10 -2.10 -1.35 -12.49
CA VAL A 10 -1.93 -2.03 -11.21
C VAL A 10 -2.38 -3.49 -11.33
N ALA A 11 -1.70 -4.37 -10.64
CA ALA A 11 -2.04 -5.79 -10.56
C ALA A 11 -2.12 -6.26 -9.11
N LEU A 12 -3.05 -7.16 -8.84
CA LEU A 12 -3.09 -7.86 -7.56
C LEU A 12 -1.86 -8.76 -7.43
N GLY A 13 -1.21 -8.68 -6.29
CA GLY A 13 -0.08 -9.51 -5.94
C GLY A 13 -0.16 -10.00 -4.51
N MET A 14 0.73 -10.90 -4.16
CA MET A 14 0.83 -11.47 -2.83
C MET A 14 2.29 -11.47 -2.38
N GLN A 15 2.54 -11.04 -1.16
CA GLN A 15 3.84 -11.10 -0.54
C GLN A 15 3.82 -12.10 0.60
N PHE A 16 4.83 -12.97 0.63
CA PHE A 16 5.08 -13.91 1.71
C PHE A 16 6.37 -13.54 2.43
N TRP A 17 6.40 -13.78 3.74
CA TRP A 17 7.63 -13.71 4.53
C TRP A 17 7.70 -14.87 5.51
N ASN A 18 8.91 -15.31 5.75
CA ASN A 18 9.22 -16.39 6.69
C ASN A 18 10.63 -16.17 7.26
N SER A 19 10.95 -16.75 8.40
CA SER A 19 12.31 -16.80 8.92
C SER A 19 12.69 -18.23 9.31
N TYR A 20 13.92 -18.60 8.97
CA TYR A 20 14.48 -19.92 9.32
C TYR A 20 14.79 -20.06 10.80
N ASP A 21 15.13 -18.95 11.46
CA ASP A 21 15.57 -18.87 12.85
C ASP A 21 14.41 -18.61 13.84
N GLY A 22 13.18 -18.58 13.36
CA GLY A 22 12.00 -18.28 14.18
C GLY A 22 11.90 -16.81 14.63
N SER A 23 12.81 -15.93 14.20
CA SER A 23 12.81 -14.51 14.59
C SER A 23 11.59 -13.76 14.06
N LYS A 24 10.96 -14.27 13.00
CA LYS A 24 9.73 -13.71 12.43
C LYS A 24 8.71 -14.81 12.22
N ALA A 25 7.47 -14.52 12.56
CA ALA A 25 6.36 -15.38 12.21
C ALA A 25 6.24 -15.54 10.68
N PHE A 26 5.81 -16.69 10.19
CA PHE A 26 5.34 -16.81 8.82
C PHE A 26 4.17 -15.87 8.61
N GLY A 27 4.15 -15.20 7.47
CA GLY A 27 3.03 -14.34 7.15
C GLY A 27 2.89 -14.10 5.65
N PHE A 28 1.75 -13.57 5.28
CA PHE A 28 1.51 -13.10 3.94
C PHE A 28 0.63 -11.85 3.97
N ALA A 29 0.71 -11.06 2.93
CA ALA A 29 -0.17 -9.94 2.68
C ALA A 29 -0.53 -9.88 1.20
N MET A 30 -1.77 -9.55 0.92
CA MET A 30 -2.18 -9.19 -0.43
C MET A 30 -1.94 -7.70 -0.65
N MET A 31 -1.62 -7.32 -1.87
CA MET A 31 -1.33 -5.93 -2.22
C MET A 31 -1.60 -5.68 -3.70
N LEU A 32 -1.75 -4.42 -4.06
CA LEU A 32 -1.68 -3.99 -5.45
C LEU A 32 -0.24 -3.61 -5.78
N TYR A 33 0.25 -4.08 -6.91
CA TYR A 33 1.52 -3.68 -7.50
C TYR A 33 1.26 -2.72 -8.64
N ARG A 34 1.96 -1.60 -8.64
CA ARG A 34 2.08 -0.76 -9.81
C ARG A 34 3.11 -1.39 -10.75
N LEU A 35 2.71 -1.70 -12.00
CA LEU A 35 3.55 -2.51 -12.90
C LEU A 35 4.76 -1.75 -13.45
N ILE A 36 4.69 -0.42 -13.53
CA ILE A 36 5.78 0.39 -14.11
C ILE A 36 7.00 0.46 -13.17
N CYS A 37 6.79 0.60 -11.85
CA CYS A 37 7.88 0.77 -10.88
C CYS A 37 7.84 -0.23 -9.73
N THR A 38 7.09 -1.31 -9.86
CA THR A 38 7.00 -2.41 -8.89
C THR A 38 6.70 -1.99 -7.44
N ASN A 39 6.12 -0.81 -7.23
CA ASN A 39 5.74 -0.35 -5.90
C ASN A 39 4.51 -1.12 -5.41
N GLY A 40 4.63 -1.71 -4.23
CA GLY A 40 3.52 -2.37 -3.57
C GLY A 40 2.64 -1.37 -2.81
N MET A 41 1.34 -1.44 -3.03
CA MET A 41 0.33 -0.66 -2.30
C MET A 41 -0.50 -1.61 -1.44
N MET A 42 -0.59 -1.32 -0.15
CA MET A 42 -1.34 -2.13 0.81
C MET A 42 -2.51 -1.30 1.34
N SER A 43 -3.65 -1.94 1.55
CA SER A 43 -4.82 -1.34 2.21
C SER A 43 -5.26 -2.24 3.36
N LYS A 44 -5.58 -1.65 4.52
CA LYS A 44 -6.07 -2.40 5.68
C LYS A 44 -7.47 -2.95 5.46
N ASP A 45 -8.29 -2.20 4.74
CA ASP A 45 -9.69 -2.55 4.52
C ASP A 45 -9.86 -3.62 3.42
N HIS A 46 -8.87 -3.71 2.50
CA HIS A 46 -8.93 -4.60 1.35
C HIS A 46 -7.97 -5.78 1.43
N PHE A 47 -6.85 -5.64 2.16
CA PHE A 47 -5.79 -6.63 2.22
C PHE A 47 -5.34 -6.91 3.65
N ASN A 48 -5.80 -8.01 4.21
CA ASN A 48 -5.40 -8.43 5.54
C ASN A 48 -3.98 -8.99 5.54
N THR A 49 -3.25 -8.68 6.60
CA THR A 49 -1.95 -9.30 6.89
C THR A 49 -2.17 -10.44 7.86
N TYR A 50 -1.76 -11.62 7.47
CA TYR A 50 -1.85 -12.83 8.30
C TYR A 50 -0.48 -13.20 8.85
N ARG A 51 -0.44 -13.63 10.12
CA ARG A 51 0.78 -14.03 10.81
C ARG A 51 0.55 -15.30 11.59
N PHE A 52 1.44 -16.26 11.41
CA PHE A 52 1.44 -17.53 12.15
C PHE A 52 2.75 -17.67 12.90
N LYS A 53 2.68 -17.95 14.20
CA LYS A 53 3.88 -18.25 14.99
C LYS A 53 4.39 -19.64 14.65
N HIS A 54 5.70 -19.76 14.47
CA HIS A 54 6.37 -21.06 14.44
C HIS A 54 6.37 -21.65 15.85
N GLN A 55 5.41 -22.48 16.16
CA GLN A 55 5.41 -23.27 17.39
C GLN A 55 5.47 -24.77 17.01
N PRO A 56 6.42 -25.54 17.58
CA PRO A 56 6.54 -26.99 17.30
C PRO A 56 5.29 -27.80 17.66
N SER A 57 4.43 -27.24 18.54
CA SER A 57 3.19 -27.84 19.01
C SER A 57 1.94 -27.26 18.36
N ASN A 58 2.04 -26.62 17.20
CA ASN A 58 0.88 -26.04 16.55
C ASN A 58 0.07 -27.14 15.87
N GLU A 59 -0.78 -27.80 16.65
CA GLU A 59 -1.75 -28.80 16.17
C GLU A 59 -2.77 -28.21 15.17
N ASN A 60 -2.79 -26.88 15.01
CA ASN A 60 -3.76 -26.13 14.20
C ASN A 60 -3.14 -25.45 12.97
N TRP A 61 -1.98 -25.89 12.48
CA TRP A 61 -1.40 -25.25 11.28
C TRP A 61 -2.26 -25.49 10.02
N GLU A 62 -2.95 -26.64 9.95
CA GLU A 62 -3.89 -26.96 8.87
C GLU A 62 -5.09 -26.00 8.89
N GLU A 63 -5.68 -25.76 10.05
CA GLU A 63 -6.77 -24.78 10.23
C GLU A 63 -6.31 -23.36 9.85
N SER A 64 -5.07 -23.01 10.17
CA SER A 64 -4.48 -21.73 9.78
C SER A 64 -4.31 -21.62 8.27
N LEU A 65 -3.90 -22.69 7.58
CA LEU A 65 -3.82 -22.73 6.12
C LEU A 65 -5.22 -22.67 5.47
N GLU A 66 -6.20 -23.37 6.02
CA GLU A 66 -7.58 -23.30 5.54
C GLU A 66 -8.15 -21.88 5.65
N GLN A 67 -7.86 -21.17 6.75
CA GLN A 67 -8.20 -19.76 6.89
C GLN A 67 -7.53 -18.90 5.81
N VAL A 68 -6.25 -19.14 5.53
CA VAL A 68 -5.52 -18.44 4.45
C VAL A 68 -6.21 -18.67 3.11
N VAL A 69 -6.47 -19.93 2.76
CA VAL A 69 -7.13 -20.30 1.49
C VAL A 69 -8.54 -19.70 1.41
N THR A 70 -9.30 -19.76 2.50
CA THR A 70 -10.65 -19.16 2.57
C THR A 70 -10.59 -17.67 2.36
N ASN A 71 -9.63 -16.98 2.96
CA ASN A 71 -9.48 -15.53 2.82
C ASN A 71 -9.01 -15.14 1.41
N ILE A 72 -8.11 -15.91 0.80
CA ILE A 72 -7.73 -15.71 -0.61
C ILE A 72 -8.95 -15.87 -1.54
N ASN A 73 -9.75 -16.90 -1.31
CA ASN A 73 -10.96 -17.15 -2.08
C ASN A 73 -12.02 -16.04 -1.88
N ASN A 74 -12.18 -15.56 -0.66
CA ASN A 74 -13.08 -14.45 -0.35
C ASN A 74 -12.63 -13.14 -1.02
N LEU A 75 -11.33 -12.88 -1.07
CA LEU A 75 -10.78 -11.72 -1.76
C LEU A 75 -10.91 -11.84 -3.28
N SER A 76 -10.73 -13.04 -3.86
CA SER A 76 -10.96 -13.26 -5.28
C SER A 76 -12.44 -13.12 -5.68
N ASN A 77 -13.35 -13.44 -4.76
CA ASN A 77 -14.79 -13.27 -4.92
C ASN A 77 -15.29 -11.86 -4.58
N GLY A 78 -14.48 -11.06 -3.88
CA GLY A 78 -14.75 -9.66 -3.52
C GLY A 78 -14.41 -8.67 -4.63
N SER A 79 -14.76 -8.95 -5.88
CA SER A 79 -14.47 -8.09 -7.04
C SER A 79 -14.89 -6.63 -6.80
N GLN A 80 -16.01 -6.40 -6.13
CA GLN A 80 -16.52 -5.07 -5.84
C GLN A 80 -15.60 -4.23 -4.94
N SER A 81 -14.93 -4.85 -3.99
CA SER A 81 -13.95 -4.19 -3.12
C SER A 81 -12.71 -3.75 -3.89
N LEU A 82 -12.21 -4.60 -4.78
CA LEU A 82 -11.08 -4.28 -5.64
C LEU A 82 -11.42 -3.19 -6.66
N ASP A 83 -12.61 -3.26 -7.26
CA ASP A 83 -13.09 -2.26 -8.20
C ASP A 83 -13.26 -0.89 -7.53
N ASN A 84 -13.75 -0.85 -6.29
CA ASN A 84 -13.82 0.38 -5.49
C ASN A 84 -12.43 0.95 -5.21
N LEU A 85 -11.47 0.12 -4.84
CA LEU A 85 -10.10 0.56 -4.63
C LEU A 85 -9.49 1.14 -5.92
N ILE A 86 -9.63 0.46 -7.04
CA ILE A 86 -9.16 0.95 -8.35
C ILE A 86 -9.86 2.26 -8.72
N SER A 87 -11.17 2.38 -8.44
CA SER A 87 -11.92 3.63 -8.64
C SER A 87 -11.35 4.78 -7.82
N ASN A 88 -11.05 4.55 -6.54
CA ASN A 88 -10.42 5.56 -5.68
C ASN A 88 -9.02 5.96 -6.17
N LEU A 89 -8.22 4.99 -6.62
CA LEU A 89 -6.91 5.27 -7.23
C LEU A 89 -7.03 6.13 -8.49
N ARG A 90 -8.05 5.88 -9.32
CA ARG A 90 -8.36 6.73 -10.49
C ARG A 90 -8.76 8.14 -10.06
N SER A 91 -9.57 8.27 -9.02
CA SER A 91 -9.95 9.58 -8.45
C SER A 91 -8.73 10.34 -7.93
N LEU A 92 -7.76 9.65 -7.30
CA LEU A 92 -6.49 10.25 -6.90
C LEU A 92 -5.69 10.81 -8.09
N SER A 93 -5.77 10.20 -9.27
CA SER A 93 -5.08 10.70 -10.46
C SER A 93 -5.62 12.05 -10.96
N ASN A 94 -6.85 12.39 -10.56
CA ASN A 94 -7.51 13.65 -10.89
C ASN A 94 -7.42 14.69 -9.76
N LEU A 95 -7.00 14.28 -8.54
CA LEU A 95 -6.85 15.17 -7.41
C LEU A 95 -5.59 16.01 -7.56
N ASN A 96 -5.72 17.30 -7.81
CA ASN A 96 -4.58 18.23 -7.80
C ASN A 96 -4.12 18.48 -6.36
N VAL A 97 -2.83 18.26 -6.08
CA VAL A 97 -2.23 18.40 -4.75
C VAL A 97 -1.36 19.65 -4.70
N THR A 98 -1.91 20.72 -4.14
CA THR A 98 -1.21 21.96 -3.80
C THR A 98 -0.59 21.87 -2.41
N THR A 99 0.26 22.83 -2.04
CA THR A 99 0.82 22.94 -0.69
C THR A 99 -0.28 23.04 0.38
N GLU A 100 -1.35 23.79 0.13
CA GLU A 100 -2.50 23.88 1.02
C GLU A 100 -3.20 22.52 1.17
N LYS A 101 -3.36 21.79 0.04
CA LYS A 101 -3.97 20.46 0.04
C LYS A 101 -3.14 19.45 0.80
N LEU A 102 -1.81 19.52 0.75
CA LEU A 102 -0.92 18.69 1.57
C LEU A 102 -1.20 18.88 3.08
N GLY A 103 -1.39 20.12 3.52
CA GLY A 103 -1.78 20.43 4.89
C GLY A 103 -3.14 19.82 5.27
N THR A 104 -4.14 19.97 4.40
CA THR A 104 -5.47 19.37 4.59
C THR A 104 -5.43 17.86 4.67
N LEU A 105 -4.70 17.21 3.77
CA LEU A 105 -4.50 15.74 3.76
C LEU A 105 -3.82 15.28 5.05
N ARG A 106 -2.78 15.99 5.48
CA ARG A 106 -2.04 15.68 6.72
C ARG A 106 -2.93 15.67 7.94
N HIS A 107 -3.70 16.72 8.13
CA HIS A 107 -4.51 16.90 9.33
C HIS A 107 -5.82 16.11 9.32
N GLY A 108 -6.39 15.86 8.14
CA GLY A 108 -7.65 15.14 8.00
C GLY A 108 -7.48 13.62 7.94
N TYR A 109 -6.69 13.15 6.99
CA TYR A 109 -6.67 11.74 6.60
C TYR A 109 -5.37 11.01 6.93
N LEU A 110 -4.25 11.74 7.09
CA LEU A 110 -2.91 11.17 7.29
C LEU A 110 -2.31 11.53 8.65
N LYS A 111 -3.15 11.85 9.64
CA LYS A 111 -2.74 12.26 10.99
C LYS A 111 -1.87 11.21 11.70
N ASP A 112 -2.11 9.93 11.41
CA ASP A 112 -1.41 8.81 12.03
C ASP A 112 -0.07 8.46 11.33
N VAL A 113 0.25 9.11 10.22
CA VAL A 113 1.56 8.98 9.57
C VAL A 113 2.63 9.68 10.42
N PRO A 114 3.76 9.06 10.74
CA PRO A 114 4.82 9.71 11.52
C PRO A 114 5.29 11.03 10.89
N VAL A 115 5.52 12.05 11.70
CA VAL A 115 5.88 13.40 11.25
C VAL A 115 7.11 13.39 10.34
N GLN A 116 8.16 12.64 10.73
CA GLN A 116 9.39 12.53 9.95
C GLN A 116 9.15 11.85 8.60
N LEU A 117 8.33 10.79 8.56
CA LEU A 117 7.98 10.11 7.31
C LEU A 117 7.21 11.06 6.40
N TRP A 118 6.23 11.80 6.97
CA TRP A 118 5.48 12.78 6.20
C TRP A 118 6.40 13.88 5.62
N GLY A 119 7.34 14.39 6.40
CA GLY A 119 8.35 15.35 5.91
C GLY A 119 9.11 14.80 4.71
N ASN A 120 9.65 13.59 4.83
CA ASN A 120 10.37 12.95 3.72
C ASN A 120 9.50 12.74 2.47
N ILE A 121 8.22 12.40 2.65
CA ILE A 121 7.27 12.27 1.53
C ILE A 121 7.08 13.62 0.83
N VAL A 122 6.85 14.68 1.60
CA VAL A 122 6.63 16.03 1.05
C VAL A 122 7.89 16.53 0.34
N ASP A 123 9.06 16.38 0.95
CA ASP A 123 10.35 16.79 0.37
C ASP A 123 10.58 16.10 -0.97
N GLN A 124 10.36 14.79 -1.04
CA GLN A 124 10.53 14.03 -2.27
C GLN A 124 9.42 14.31 -3.30
N PHE A 125 8.19 14.54 -2.87
CA PHE A 125 7.07 14.86 -3.75
C PHE A 125 7.22 16.23 -4.42
N THR A 126 7.81 17.19 -3.71
CA THR A 126 8.02 18.58 -4.19
C THR A 126 9.37 18.81 -4.84
N ASP A 127 10.28 17.83 -4.86
CA ASP A 127 11.60 17.95 -5.48
C ASP A 127 11.49 18.11 -7.01
N PRO A 128 11.88 19.27 -7.56
CA PRO A 128 11.83 19.53 -9.01
C PRO A 128 12.82 18.67 -9.81
N ASN A 129 13.83 18.09 -9.15
CA ASN A 129 14.88 17.30 -9.79
C ASN A 129 14.61 15.79 -9.73
N ARG A 130 13.43 15.39 -9.28
CA ARG A 130 13.10 13.97 -9.17
C ARG A 130 13.18 13.26 -10.52
N PRO A 131 14.11 12.28 -10.69
CA PRO A 131 14.41 11.72 -12.02
C PRO A 131 13.28 10.87 -12.60
N GLN A 132 12.29 10.50 -11.81
CA GLN A 132 11.28 9.52 -12.20
C GLN A 132 10.07 10.08 -12.92
N ASN A 133 9.93 11.40 -13.05
CA ASN A 133 8.78 11.92 -13.79
C ASN A 133 8.98 13.37 -14.31
N PRO A 134 9.45 13.55 -15.56
CA PRO A 134 9.52 14.89 -16.19
C PRO A 134 8.14 15.52 -16.43
N HIS A 135 7.05 14.80 -16.23
CA HIS A 135 5.67 15.26 -16.36
C HIS A 135 4.95 15.30 -15.00
N ILE A 136 5.63 15.79 -13.95
CA ILE A 136 5.04 15.87 -12.60
C ILE A 136 3.75 16.70 -12.65
N LYS A 137 2.64 16.04 -12.83
CA LYS A 137 1.36 16.55 -12.39
C LYS A 137 1.31 16.22 -10.90
N HIS A 138 1.35 17.21 -10.04
CA HIS A 138 1.22 17.05 -8.58
C HIS A 138 -0.16 16.53 -8.23
N THR A 139 -0.41 15.24 -8.53
CA THR A 139 -1.69 14.58 -8.26
C THR A 139 -1.64 13.74 -6.98
N GLY A 140 -2.81 13.40 -6.45
CA GLY A 140 -2.91 12.46 -5.33
C GLY A 140 -2.28 11.10 -5.67
N TRP A 141 -2.36 10.66 -6.93
CA TRP A 141 -1.69 9.45 -7.41
C TRP A 141 -0.17 9.55 -7.36
N ASP A 142 0.39 10.70 -7.74
CA ASP A 142 1.85 10.92 -7.66
C ASP A 142 2.32 11.00 -6.19
N LEU A 143 1.51 11.59 -5.31
CA LEU A 143 1.77 11.61 -3.87
C LEU A 143 1.76 10.19 -3.28
N LEU A 144 0.77 9.38 -3.64
CA LEU A 144 0.68 7.98 -3.22
C LEU A 144 1.90 7.18 -3.68
N ASN A 145 2.28 7.32 -4.96
CA ASN A 145 3.46 6.62 -5.49
C ASN A 145 4.75 7.07 -4.81
N THR A 146 4.90 8.36 -4.49
CA THR A 146 6.05 8.87 -3.72
C THR A 146 6.13 8.20 -2.35
N ALA A 147 5.02 8.14 -1.64
CA ALA A 147 4.97 7.56 -0.31
C ALA A 147 5.24 6.05 -0.31
N THR A 148 4.64 5.33 -1.25
CA THR A 148 4.83 3.87 -1.36
C THR A 148 6.23 3.51 -1.83
N ASP A 149 6.84 4.28 -2.72
CA ASP A 149 8.23 4.14 -3.16
C ASP A 149 9.19 4.26 -1.99
N LEU A 150 9.07 5.32 -1.19
CA LEU A 150 9.88 5.53 0.02
C LEU A 150 9.79 4.38 1.02
N LEU A 151 8.64 3.73 1.13
CA LEU A 151 8.42 2.64 2.07
C LEU A 151 8.83 1.29 1.50
N TRP A 152 8.69 1.10 0.19
CA TRP A 152 8.94 -0.17 -0.49
C TRP A 152 10.42 -0.41 -0.78
N HIS A 153 11.11 0.61 -1.22
CA HIS A 153 12.54 0.53 -1.59
C HIS A 153 13.49 0.84 -0.43
N LYS A 154 13.01 0.84 0.82
CA LYS A 154 13.90 0.83 1.97
C LYS A 154 14.78 -0.42 1.95
N GLU A 155 16.07 -0.25 2.31
CA GLU A 155 17.05 -1.36 2.40
C GLU A 155 16.56 -2.56 3.21
N LYS A 156 15.69 -2.33 4.21
CA LYS A 156 15.08 -3.36 5.05
C LYS A 156 13.63 -2.99 5.34
N PRO A 157 12.68 -3.31 4.45
CA PRO A 157 11.27 -3.12 4.74
C PRO A 157 10.88 -3.94 5.97
N THR A 158 10.22 -3.28 6.92
CA THR A 158 9.77 -3.88 8.17
C THR A 158 8.26 -4.04 8.15
N VAL A 159 7.73 -4.84 9.06
CA VAL A 159 6.27 -4.94 9.27
C VAL A 159 5.66 -3.56 9.56
N SER A 160 6.39 -2.68 10.25
CA SER A 160 5.96 -1.29 10.47
C SER A 160 5.85 -0.52 9.15
N SER A 161 6.76 -0.74 8.19
CA SER A 161 6.69 -0.11 6.86
C SER A 161 5.42 -0.51 6.11
N TYR A 162 5.00 -1.77 6.21
CA TYR A 162 3.74 -2.23 5.61
C TYR A 162 2.51 -1.60 6.26
N GLY A 163 2.50 -1.48 7.60
CA GLY A 163 1.43 -0.79 8.31
C GLY A 163 1.34 0.71 7.95
N GLN A 164 2.48 1.37 7.77
CA GLN A 164 2.54 2.77 7.32
C GLN A 164 2.06 2.91 5.87
N ASN A 165 2.45 1.98 4.98
CA ASN A 165 1.97 1.95 3.60
C ASN A 165 0.44 1.85 3.57
N ALA A 166 -0.14 0.88 4.28
CA ALA A 166 -1.59 0.72 4.35
C ALA A 166 -2.30 1.96 4.92
N THR A 167 -1.74 2.59 5.96
CA THR A 167 -2.30 3.83 6.52
C THR A 167 -2.33 4.97 5.50
N ILE A 168 -1.30 5.09 4.67
CA ILE A 168 -1.23 6.12 3.63
C ILE A 168 -2.20 5.84 2.49
N VAL A 169 -2.24 4.59 2.00
CA VAL A 169 -3.17 4.19 0.93
C VAL A 169 -4.61 4.45 1.36
N ASP A 170 -5.01 3.96 2.53
CA ASP A 170 -6.37 4.12 3.04
C ASP A 170 -6.73 5.60 3.27
N GLY A 171 -5.83 6.36 3.88
CA GLY A 171 -6.05 7.78 4.12
C GLY A 171 -6.21 8.60 2.83
N LEU A 172 -5.41 8.33 1.81
CA LEU A 172 -5.55 9.00 0.52
C LEU A 172 -6.81 8.55 -0.23
N CYS A 173 -7.17 7.25 -0.19
CA CYS A 173 -8.41 6.77 -0.77
C CYS A 173 -9.65 7.39 -0.10
N GLN A 174 -9.66 7.53 1.24
CA GLN A 174 -10.73 8.20 1.95
C GLN A 174 -10.87 9.71 1.58
N ALA A 175 -9.78 10.35 1.19
CA ALA A 175 -9.81 11.76 0.80
C ALA A 175 -10.52 12.00 -0.56
N VAL A 176 -10.81 10.94 -1.33
CA VAL A 176 -11.45 11.01 -2.66
C VAL A 176 -12.71 10.15 -2.78
N ALA A 177 -13.04 9.38 -1.74
CA ALA A 177 -14.29 8.64 -1.62
C ALA A 177 -15.42 9.60 -1.23
#